data_ea7be3b204e939b648ac2ef4f738c7c6
#
_entry.id   ea7be3b204e939b648ac2ef4f738c7c6
#
_cell.length_a   1.000
_cell.length_b   1.000
_cell.length_c   1.000
_cell.angle_alpha   90.00
_cell.angle_beta   90.00
_cell.angle_gamma   90.00
#
_symmetry.space_group_name_H-M   'P 1'
#
loop_
_entity.id
_entity.type
_entity.pdbx_description
1 polymer ?
#
loop_
_entity_poly.entity_id
_entity_poly.type
_entity_poly.pdbx_seq_one_letter_code
_entity_poly.pdbx_strand_id
1 'polypeptide(L)'
;MINLPFQQAILPRFLVRSAAVASLILLSGCVQRFDDMSTTLNEAFFGAEDITQTSQQVLELPYASTYMRINDGQRIFMVLGYAEQNPDNSQLQLKWVSSDGGMIVTENGRVVKTLNLPYGNLIRREVDLAHSQQAKPWQANLQWQSQYDWETQSSDSNKGKHYGYLGDVTLTQMGSEEAISAIWQQTLTIWQENIFFPQLDTTVQNQYWVNDSGQVMKSIQYLGPKMTRIEFEILKPFAEAAQ
;
A
#
# COMPACT_ATOMS: atom_id res chain seq x y z
N MET A 1 -1.73 -5.22 82.94
CA MET A 1 -0.83 -4.65 81.91
C MET A 1 0.01 -5.80 81.43
N ILE A 2 -0.36 -6.36 80.28
CA ILE A 2 0.34 -7.51 79.70
C ILE A 2 1.04 -7.00 78.46
N ASN A 3 2.39 -6.96 78.48
CA ASN A 3 3.24 -6.62 77.36
C ASN A 3 3.40 -7.86 76.48
N LEU A 4 2.96 -7.80 75.22
CA LEU A 4 3.22 -8.79 74.16
C LEU A 4 4.47 -8.33 73.40
N PRO A 5 5.48 -9.16 73.16
CA PRO A 5 6.62 -8.85 72.37
C PRO A 5 6.32 -8.92 70.87
N PHE A 6 6.70 -7.91 70.12
CA PHE A 6 6.64 -7.82 68.68
C PHE A 6 7.71 -8.76 68.07
N GLN A 7 7.29 -9.85 67.44
CA GLN A 7 8.20 -10.77 66.78
C GLN A 7 8.45 -10.29 65.36
N GLN A 8 9.63 -9.70 65.11
CA GLN A 8 10.09 -9.35 63.77
C GLN A 8 10.42 -10.62 62.98
N ALA A 9 9.64 -10.91 61.93
CA ALA A 9 9.93 -11.97 60.99
C ALA A 9 11.10 -11.58 60.10
N ILE A 10 12.25 -12.21 60.31
CA ILE A 10 13.43 -12.07 59.46
C ILE A 10 13.22 -12.93 58.24
N LEU A 11 12.77 -12.32 57.10
CA LEU A 11 12.76 -13.02 55.81
C LEU A 11 14.20 -13.34 55.39
N PRO A 12 14.49 -14.57 54.96
CA PRO A 12 15.84 -14.96 54.58
C PRO A 12 16.23 -14.24 53.28
N ARG A 13 17.31 -13.47 53.37
CA ARG A 13 17.91 -12.68 52.27
C ARG A 13 18.17 -13.48 50.98
N PHE A 14 18.15 -14.79 51.03
CA PHE A 14 18.33 -15.69 49.88
C PHE A 14 17.09 -15.73 48.93
N LEU A 15 15.88 -15.64 49.46
CA LEU A 15 14.65 -15.64 48.64
C LEU A 15 14.49 -14.35 47.84
N VAL A 16 14.92 -13.21 48.33
CA VAL A 16 14.84 -11.92 47.64
C VAL A 16 15.86 -11.85 46.48
N ARG A 17 17.03 -12.45 46.63
CA ARG A 17 18.04 -12.50 45.58
C ARG A 17 17.64 -13.46 44.44
N SER A 18 17.01 -14.57 44.73
CA SER A 18 16.51 -15.52 43.70
C SER A 18 15.35 -14.95 42.91
N ALA A 19 14.46 -14.18 43.52
CA ALA A 19 13.36 -13.50 42.83
C ALA A 19 13.84 -12.40 41.89
N ALA A 20 14.88 -11.64 42.27
CA ALA A 20 15.46 -10.60 41.44
C ALA A 20 16.18 -11.13 40.20
N VAL A 21 16.86 -12.28 40.27
CA VAL A 21 17.51 -12.95 39.13
C VAL A 21 16.48 -13.57 38.19
N ALA A 22 15.41 -14.17 38.70
CA ALA A 22 14.33 -14.70 37.89
C ALA A 22 13.54 -13.61 37.12
N SER A 23 13.42 -12.41 37.71
CA SER A 23 12.75 -11.27 37.03
C SER A 23 13.58 -10.67 35.88
N LEU A 24 14.92 -10.72 35.94
CA LEU A 24 15.78 -10.26 34.85
C LEU A 24 15.79 -11.19 33.63
N ILE A 25 15.54 -12.49 33.81
CA ILE A 25 15.52 -13.47 32.71
C ILE A 25 14.23 -13.36 31.87
N LEU A 26 13.16 -12.81 32.42
CA LEU A 26 11.89 -12.63 31.70
C LEU A 26 11.84 -11.38 30.81
N LEU A 27 12.83 -10.50 30.88
CA LEU A 27 12.89 -9.27 30.06
C LEU A 27 13.76 -9.37 28.81
N SER A 28 14.41 -10.50 28.54
CA SER A 28 15.29 -10.69 27.38
C SER A 28 14.58 -11.26 26.13
N GLY A 29 13.26 -11.35 26.13
CA GLY A 29 12.48 -12.08 25.12
C GLY A 29 11.94 -11.26 23.92
N CYS A 30 12.21 -9.98 23.73
CA CYS A 30 11.48 -9.16 22.77
C CYS A 30 12.31 -8.34 21.77
N VAL A 31 13.55 -8.69 21.46
CA VAL A 31 14.35 -7.87 20.49
C VAL A 31 14.67 -8.58 19.17
N GLN A 32 14.24 -9.80 18.92
CA GLN A 32 14.78 -10.59 17.80
C GLN A 32 13.79 -10.94 16.68
N ARG A 33 12.76 -10.12 16.40
CA ARG A 33 11.75 -10.45 15.37
C ARG A 33 11.57 -9.48 14.22
N PHE A 34 12.39 -8.45 14.07
CA PHE A 34 12.21 -7.50 12.96
C PHE A 34 13.10 -7.76 11.75
N ASP A 35 14.24 -8.43 11.89
CA ASP A 35 15.12 -8.74 10.75
C ASP A 35 14.63 -9.95 9.93
N ASP A 36 13.97 -10.92 10.56
CA ASP A 36 13.41 -12.09 9.85
C ASP A 36 12.18 -11.77 9.01
N MET A 37 11.44 -10.67 9.33
CA MET A 37 10.26 -10.27 8.54
C MET A 37 10.61 -9.82 7.13
N SER A 38 11.76 -9.19 6.91
CA SER A 38 12.17 -8.74 5.57
C SER A 38 12.51 -9.91 4.64
N THR A 39 13.12 -10.97 5.17
CA THR A 39 13.47 -12.18 4.40
C THR A 39 12.21 -13.01 4.10
N THR A 40 11.31 -13.16 5.06
CA THR A 40 10.03 -13.87 4.89
C THR A 40 9.09 -13.11 3.94
N LEU A 41 9.09 -11.78 3.99
CA LEU A 41 8.35 -10.95 3.04
C LEU A 41 8.88 -11.10 1.62
N ASN A 42 10.21 -11.13 1.43
CA ASN A 42 10.81 -11.37 0.12
C ASN A 42 10.46 -12.75 -0.44
N GLU A 43 10.48 -13.81 0.37
CA GLU A 43 10.07 -15.15 -0.08
C GLU A 43 8.57 -15.22 -0.38
N ALA A 44 7.72 -14.54 0.40
CA ALA A 44 6.28 -14.46 0.14
C ALA A 44 5.96 -13.68 -1.14
N PHE A 45 6.75 -12.66 -1.48
CA PHE A 45 6.55 -11.86 -2.70
C PHE A 45 7.20 -12.46 -3.97
N PHE A 46 8.24 -13.30 -3.84
CA PHE A 46 9.06 -13.73 -5.00
C PHE A 46 9.26 -15.24 -5.14
N GLY A 47 8.77 -16.05 -4.20
CA GLY A 47 9.10 -17.47 -4.11
C GLY A 47 8.01 -18.46 -4.56
N ALA A 48 6.79 -18.01 -4.87
CA ALA A 48 5.66 -18.89 -5.20
C ALA A 48 5.11 -18.62 -6.62
N GLU A 49 4.27 -19.53 -7.11
CA GLU A 49 3.53 -19.37 -8.36
C GLU A 49 2.51 -18.23 -8.26
N ASP A 50 2.12 -17.65 -9.40
CA ASP A 50 1.06 -16.64 -9.48
C ASP A 50 -0.23 -17.14 -8.84
N ILE A 51 -0.77 -16.39 -7.89
CA ILE A 51 -2.06 -16.69 -7.29
C ILE A 51 -3.15 -16.48 -8.34
N THR A 52 -3.99 -17.49 -8.54
CA THR A 52 -5.13 -17.42 -9.45
C THR A 52 -6.41 -17.84 -8.72
N GLN A 53 -7.41 -16.96 -8.74
CA GLN A 53 -8.74 -17.22 -8.22
C GLN A 53 -9.68 -17.61 -9.37
N THR A 54 -10.51 -18.61 -9.16
CA THR A 54 -11.57 -18.96 -10.11
C THR A 54 -12.68 -17.89 -10.10
N SER A 55 -13.45 -17.80 -11.16
CA SER A 55 -14.60 -16.90 -11.23
C SER A 55 -15.57 -17.10 -10.06
N GLN A 56 -15.80 -18.35 -9.67
CA GLN A 56 -16.66 -18.68 -8.53
C GLN A 56 -16.08 -18.14 -7.21
N GLN A 57 -14.79 -18.35 -6.96
CA GLN A 57 -14.13 -17.83 -5.75
C GLN A 57 -14.24 -16.29 -5.67
N VAL A 58 -14.03 -15.59 -6.80
CA VAL A 58 -14.15 -14.12 -6.83
C VAL A 58 -15.60 -13.67 -6.59
N LEU A 59 -16.60 -14.36 -7.15
CA LEU A 59 -18.01 -14.03 -6.97
C LEU A 59 -18.47 -14.19 -5.53
N GLU A 60 -18.01 -15.26 -4.86
CA GLU A 60 -18.37 -15.60 -3.47
C GLU A 60 -17.73 -14.65 -2.43
N LEU A 61 -16.69 -13.91 -2.81
CA LEU A 61 -16.10 -12.91 -1.91
C LEU A 61 -17.11 -11.82 -1.54
N PRO A 62 -17.27 -11.47 -0.26
CA PRO A 62 -18.14 -10.38 0.16
C PRO A 62 -17.50 -8.98 -0.09
N TYR A 63 -16.22 -8.93 -0.50
CA TYR A 63 -15.43 -7.69 -0.67
C TYR A 63 -15.03 -7.48 -2.11
N ALA A 64 -14.74 -6.23 -2.45
CA ALA A 64 -13.97 -5.91 -3.66
C ALA A 64 -12.56 -6.51 -3.56
N SER A 65 -11.99 -6.92 -4.69
CA SER A 65 -10.71 -7.60 -4.72
C SER A 65 -9.92 -7.27 -5.98
N THR A 66 -8.60 -7.41 -5.88
CA THR A 66 -7.66 -7.10 -6.96
C THR A 66 -6.48 -8.06 -6.94
N TYR A 67 -5.89 -8.28 -8.09
CA TYR A 67 -4.51 -8.73 -8.16
C TYR A 67 -3.56 -7.55 -8.18
N MET A 68 -2.41 -7.72 -7.54
CA MET A 68 -1.29 -6.81 -7.59
C MET A 68 -0.02 -7.58 -7.97
N ARG A 69 0.86 -6.94 -8.73
CA ARG A 69 2.22 -7.42 -9.00
C ARG A 69 3.20 -6.30 -8.72
N ILE A 70 4.29 -6.62 -8.02
CA ILE A 70 5.38 -5.69 -7.72
C ILE A 70 6.56 -6.03 -8.62
N ASN A 71 6.99 -5.10 -9.46
CA ASN A 71 8.02 -5.31 -10.47
C ASN A 71 7.71 -6.56 -11.32
N ASP A 72 8.67 -7.49 -11.42
CA ASP A 72 8.51 -8.77 -12.13
C ASP A 72 8.22 -9.93 -11.16
N GLY A 73 7.81 -9.63 -9.92
CA GLY A 73 7.46 -10.61 -8.90
C GLY A 73 6.16 -11.35 -9.21
N GLN A 74 5.80 -12.26 -8.32
CA GLN A 74 4.55 -13.01 -8.43
C GLN A 74 3.32 -12.11 -8.24
N ARG A 75 2.19 -12.59 -8.75
CA ARG A 75 0.90 -11.95 -8.57
C ARG A 75 0.36 -12.22 -7.16
N ILE A 76 -0.03 -11.17 -6.46
CA ILE A 76 -0.53 -11.17 -5.09
C ILE A 76 -2.03 -10.88 -5.13
N PHE A 77 -2.79 -11.59 -4.31
CA PHE A 77 -4.21 -11.32 -4.12
C PHE A 77 -4.41 -10.33 -2.97
N MET A 78 -5.20 -9.28 -3.22
CA MET A 78 -5.56 -8.27 -2.23
C MET A 78 -7.07 -8.09 -2.14
N VAL A 79 -7.55 -7.76 -0.96
CA VAL A 79 -8.96 -7.41 -0.72
C VAL A 79 -9.09 -5.96 -0.28
N LEU A 80 -10.25 -5.37 -0.53
CA LEU A 80 -10.56 -4.05 -0.02
C LEU A 80 -10.83 -4.15 1.50
N GLY A 81 -9.91 -3.61 2.29
CA GLY A 81 -10.05 -3.54 3.75
C GLY A 81 -10.91 -2.36 4.19
N TYR A 82 -10.74 -1.20 3.56
CA TYR A 82 -11.45 0.03 3.91
C TYR A 82 -11.75 0.88 2.67
N ALA A 83 -12.90 1.57 2.72
CA ALA A 83 -13.27 2.63 1.78
C ALA A 83 -13.70 3.83 2.63
N GLU A 84 -12.99 4.95 2.51
CA GLU A 84 -13.24 6.17 3.30
C GLU A 84 -12.91 7.42 2.49
N GLN A 85 -13.52 8.54 2.85
CA GLN A 85 -13.18 9.80 2.22
C GLN A 85 -11.88 10.36 2.77
N ASN A 86 -11.01 10.83 1.89
CA ASN A 86 -9.83 11.59 2.27
C ASN A 86 -10.28 12.94 2.87
N PRO A 87 -9.92 13.25 4.13
CA PRO A 87 -10.36 14.50 4.80
C PRO A 87 -9.81 15.75 4.12
N ASP A 88 -8.69 15.66 3.40
CA ASP A 88 -8.01 16.82 2.81
C ASP A 88 -8.65 17.24 1.46
N ASN A 89 -9.16 16.29 0.67
CA ASN A 89 -9.65 16.55 -0.68
C ASN A 89 -11.04 15.94 -0.98
N SER A 90 -11.65 15.24 0.01
CA SER A 90 -12.94 14.55 -0.10
C SER A 90 -13.01 13.48 -1.19
N GLN A 91 -11.88 13.02 -1.73
CA GLN A 91 -11.84 11.91 -2.68
C GLN A 91 -12.00 10.58 -1.93
N LEU A 92 -12.67 9.62 -2.58
CA LEU A 92 -12.79 8.27 -2.02
C LEU A 92 -11.45 7.56 -2.08
N GLN A 93 -10.94 7.15 -0.92
CA GLN A 93 -9.77 6.29 -0.77
C GLN A 93 -10.20 4.84 -0.64
N LEU A 94 -9.64 3.98 -1.48
CA LEU A 94 -9.77 2.53 -1.38
C LEU A 94 -8.46 1.96 -0.84
N LYS A 95 -8.53 1.30 0.32
CA LYS A 95 -7.36 0.71 1.01
C LYS A 95 -7.35 -0.80 0.80
N TRP A 96 -6.49 -1.25 -0.10
CA TRP A 96 -6.28 -2.64 -0.45
C TRP A 96 -5.26 -3.26 0.48
N VAL A 97 -5.54 -4.46 0.99
CA VAL A 97 -4.67 -5.16 1.94
C VAL A 97 -4.39 -6.58 1.46
N SER A 98 -3.15 -7.02 1.63
CA SER A 98 -2.70 -8.38 1.38
C SER A 98 -2.60 -9.18 2.69
N SER A 99 -2.53 -10.50 2.59
CA SER A 99 -2.47 -11.40 3.75
C SER A 99 -1.22 -11.22 4.62
N ASP A 100 -0.14 -10.69 4.06
CA ASP A 100 1.13 -10.41 4.72
C ASP A 100 1.22 -8.99 5.31
N GLY A 101 0.12 -8.23 5.24
CA GLY A 101 0.03 -6.89 5.83
C GLY A 101 0.54 -5.75 4.93
N GLY A 102 0.82 -6.02 3.67
CA GLY A 102 1.04 -4.98 2.67
C GLY A 102 -0.25 -4.18 2.45
N MET A 103 -0.15 -2.86 2.32
CA MET A 103 -1.30 -1.99 2.05
C MET A 103 -1.00 -1.00 0.92
N ILE A 104 -1.98 -0.83 0.05
CA ILE A 104 -1.96 0.17 -1.02
C ILE A 104 -3.25 0.98 -0.94
N VAL A 105 -3.11 2.30 -1.01
CA VAL A 105 -4.23 3.23 -1.01
C VAL A 105 -4.35 3.85 -2.39
N THR A 106 -5.55 3.81 -2.96
CA THR A 106 -5.83 4.41 -4.26
C THR A 106 -6.92 5.46 -4.17
N GLU A 107 -6.76 6.55 -4.94
CA GLU A 107 -7.78 7.57 -5.22
C GLU A 107 -8.01 7.63 -6.73
N ASN A 108 -9.24 7.48 -7.19
CA ASN A 108 -9.55 7.41 -8.63
C ASN A 108 -8.62 6.44 -9.40
N GLY A 109 -8.26 5.32 -8.78
CA GLY A 109 -7.35 4.31 -9.32
C GLY A 109 -5.86 4.67 -9.28
N ARG A 110 -5.48 5.88 -8.87
CA ARG A 110 -4.08 6.27 -8.68
C ARG A 110 -3.60 5.85 -7.30
N VAL A 111 -2.41 5.25 -7.23
CA VAL A 111 -1.77 4.97 -5.95
C VAL A 111 -1.35 6.28 -5.32
N VAL A 112 -1.81 6.55 -4.10
CA VAL A 112 -1.51 7.77 -3.34
C VAL A 112 -0.69 7.49 -2.08
N LYS A 113 -0.71 6.25 -1.59
CA LYS A 113 0.07 5.82 -0.44
C LYS A 113 0.29 4.31 -0.46
N THR A 114 1.43 3.86 0.05
CA THR A 114 1.69 2.45 0.30
C THR A 114 2.29 2.23 1.68
N LEU A 115 2.17 1.02 2.20
CA LEU A 115 2.73 0.63 3.49
C LEU A 115 3.19 -0.83 3.43
N ASN A 116 4.32 -1.11 4.05
CA ASN A 116 4.91 -2.44 4.16
C ASN A 116 5.18 -3.12 2.80
N LEU A 117 5.50 -2.34 1.76
CA LEU A 117 5.94 -2.92 0.50
C LEU A 117 7.45 -3.18 0.52
N PRO A 118 7.93 -4.23 -0.17
CA PRO A 118 9.35 -4.42 -0.40
C PRO A 118 9.92 -3.26 -1.24
N TYR A 119 11.20 -2.94 -1.03
CA TYR A 119 11.97 -1.91 -1.77
C TYR A 119 11.61 -0.45 -1.48
N GLY A 120 10.60 -0.16 -0.65
CA GLY A 120 10.22 1.19 -0.27
C GLY A 120 8.73 1.48 -0.45
N ASN A 121 8.32 2.63 0.07
CA ASN A 121 6.93 3.04 0.09
C ASN A 121 6.73 4.43 -0.49
N LEU A 122 5.61 4.62 -1.17
CA LEU A 122 5.05 5.94 -1.41
C LEU A 122 4.40 6.40 -0.11
N ILE A 123 5.01 7.39 0.55
CA ILE A 123 4.50 7.93 1.81
C ILE A 123 3.23 8.73 1.53
N ARG A 124 3.26 9.52 0.44
CA ARG A 124 2.16 10.38 0.04
C ARG A 124 2.30 10.82 -1.42
N ARG A 125 1.18 10.87 -2.12
CA ARG A 125 1.00 11.61 -3.36
C ARG A 125 -0.20 12.54 -3.16
N GLU A 126 0.02 13.83 -3.31
CA GLU A 126 -1.04 14.84 -3.27
C GLU A 126 -1.23 15.45 -4.66
N VAL A 127 -2.46 15.54 -5.08
CA VAL A 127 -2.86 16.26 -6.29
C VAL A 127 -3.23 17.69 -5.89
N ASP A 128 -2.81 18.69 -6.66
CA ASP A 128 -3.21 20.08 -6.43
C ASP A 128 -4.76 20.17 -6.38
N LEU A 129 -5.26 20.66 -5.23
CA LEU A 129 -6.69 20.75 -4.92
C LEU A 129 -7.48 21.57 -5.94
N ALA A 130 -6.86 22.57 -6.56
CA ALA A 130 -7.52 23.39 -7.58
C ALA A 130 -7.95 22.57 -8.81
N HIS A 131 -7.24 21.47 -9.09
CA HIS A 131 -7.54 20.57 -10.22
C HIS A 131 -8.40 19.37 -9.81
N SER A 132 -8.31 18.91 -8.56
CA SER A 132 -9.04 17.71 -8.10
C SER A 132 -10.54 17.92 -7.97
N GLN A 133 -10.99 19.14 -7.72
CA GLN A 133 -12.42 19.46 -7.46
C GLN A 133 -13.23 19.77 -8.72
N GLN A 134 -12.60 20.10 -9.84
CA GLN A 134 -13.32 20.60 -11.04
C GLN A 134 -13.21 19.70 -12.27
N ALA A 135 -12.27 18.80 -12.33
CA ALA A 135 -12.05 17.96 -13.51
C ALA A 135 -12.54 16.54 -13.30
N LYS A 136 -13.24 16.00 -14.30
CA LYS A 136 -13.40 14.55 -14.40
C LYS A 136 -12.00 13.95 -14.39
N PRO A 137 -11.73 12.89 -13.60
CA PRO A 137 -10.37 12.36 -13.43
C PRO A 137 -9.73 11.83 -14.72
N TRP A 138 -10.56 11.56 -15.74
CA TRP A 138 -10.17 11.03 -17.05
C TRP A 138 -10.65 11.96 -18.16
N GLN A 139 -9.80 12.95 -18.49
CA GLN A 139 -10.05 13.92 -19.57
C GLN A 139 -8.75 14.13 -20.35
N ALA A 140 -8.85 14.09 -21.68
CA ALA A 140 -7.68 14.26 -22.54
C ALA A 140 -7.03 15.63 -22.38
N ASN A 141 -5.69 15.65 -22.42
CA ASN A 141 -4.85 16.84 -22.26
C ASN A 141 -4.98 17.55 -20.90
N LEU A 142 -5.50 16.86 -19.89
CA LEU A 142 -5.50 17.37 -18.53
C LEU A 142 -4.05 17.49 -18.03
N GLN A 143 -3.75 18.64 -17.42
CA GLN A 143 -2.46 18.92 -16.81
C GLN A 143 -2.67 19.39 -15.37
N TRP A 144 -1.81 18.92 -14.47
CA TRP A 144 -1.81 19.35 -13.07
C TRP A 144 -0.44 19.11 -12.44
N GLN A 145 -0.26 19.56 -11.21
CA GLN A 145 0.93 19.26 -10.42
C GLN A 145 0.58 18.33 -9.27
N SER A 146 1.46 17.39 -8.98
CA SER A 146 1.35 16.51 -7.82
C SER A 146 2.61 16.57 -6.99
N GLN A 147 2.47 16.58 -5.67
CA GLN A 147 3.58 16.44 -4.75
C GLN A 147 3.76 14.99 -4.35
N TYR A 148 5.00 14.54 -4.30
CA TYR A 148 5.36 13.17 -3.95
C TYR A 148 6.35 13.15 -2.78
N ASP A 149 6.04 12.29 -1.81
CA ASP A 149 6.93 11.91 -0.72
C ASP A 149 7.10 10.39 -0.75
N TRP A 150 8.34 9.90 -0.75
CA TRP A 150 8.60 8.46 -0.76
C TRP A 150 9.83 8.09 0.06
N GLU A 151 9.92 6.81 0.40
CA GLU A 151 11.11 6.20 0.99
C GLU A 151 11.56 4.99 0.19
N THR A 152 12.86 4.83 0.04
CA THR A 152 13.48 3.66 -0.58
C THR A 152 14.13 2.79 0.49
N GLN A 153 13.94 1.47 0.38
CA GLN A 153 14.74 0.50 1.14
C GLN A 153 15.92 0.08 0.26
N SER A 154 17.13 0.44 0.65
CA SER A 154 18.35 -0.12 0.08
C SER A 154 18.93 -1.12 1.08
N SER A 155 19.48 -2.22 0.57
CA SER A 155 20.28 -3.17 1.37
C SER A 155 21.54 -2.53 1.98
N ASP A 156 21.99 -1.44 1.39
CA ASP A 156 23.00 -0.56 1.96
C ASP A 156 22.29 0.50 2.79
N SER A 157 22.73 0.74 3.99
CA SER A 157 22.27 1.63 5.07
C SER A 157 21.70 3.02 4.69
N ASN A 158 21.47 3.30 3.40
CA ASN A 158 20.85 4.49 2.87
C ASN A 158 19.35 4.28 2.67
N LYS A 159 18.57 4.28 3.76
CA LYS A 159 17.13 4.56 3.70
C LYS A 159 16.98 6.00 3.24
N GLY A 160 16.84 6.20 1.92
CA GLY A 160 16.56 7.50 1.35
C GLY A 160 15.12 7.89 1.62
N LYS A 161 14.90 8.97 2.36
CA LYS A 161 13.58 9.63 2.46
C LYS A 161 13.59 10.86 1.57
N HIS A 162 12.58 10.96 0.73
CA HIS A 162 12.43 12.01 -0.27
C HIS A 162 11.11 12.72 -0.03
N TYR A 163 11.13 14.04 0.17
CA TYR A 163 9.95 14.84 0.49
C TYR A 163 9.84 16.07 -0.40
N GLY A 164 8.60 16.43 -0.74
CA GLY A 164 8.29 17.68 -1.44
C GLY A 164 8.70 17.70 -2.90
N TYR A 165 8.85 16.55 -3.55
CA TYR A 165 9.13 16.50 -4.98
C TYR A 165 7.87 16.80 -5.78
N LEU A 166 7.97 17.79 -6.66
CA LEU A 166 6.85 18.18 -7.53
C LEU A 166 6.98 17.45 -8.87
N GLY A 167 5.87 16.84 -9.29
CA GLY A 167 5.73 16.23 -10.59
C GLY A 167 4.70 16.98 -11.43
N ASP A 168 5.13 17.48 -12.60
CA ASP A 168 4.26 18.07 -13.61
C ASP A 168 3.61 16.92 -14.41
N VAL A 169 2.30 16.78 -14.28
CA VAL A 169 1.54 15.64 -14.81
C VAL A 169 0.78 16.04 -16.06
N THR A 170 0.88 15.20 -17.09
CA THR A 170 0.09 15.31 -18.33
C THR A 170 -0.63 13.99 -18.59
N LEU A 171 -1.93 14.04 -18.82
CA LEU A 171 -2.77 12.88 -19.13
C LEU A 171 -3.13 12.85 -20.62
N THR A 172 -2.86 11.72 -21.26
CA THR A 172 -3.12 11.51 -22.71
C THR A 172 -3.96 10.25 -22.90
N GLN A 173 -5.00 10.35 -23.72
CA GLN A 173 -5.77 9.19 -24.17
C GLN A 173 -5.03 8.48 -25.31
N MET A 174 -4.80 7.17 -25.18
CA MET A 174 -3.99 6.39 -26.12
C MET A 174 -4.84 5.53 -27.05
N GLY A 175 -6.09 5.24 -26.70
CA GLY A 175 -6.97 4.36 -27.45
C GLY A 175 -7.85 3.53 -26.52
N SER A 176 -8.29 2.37 -26.99
CA SER A 176 -9.08 1.43 -26.20
C SER A 176 -8.75 -0.02 -26.60
N GLU A 177 -8.96 -0.94 -25.68
CA GLU A 177 -8.85 -2.38 -25.94
C GLU A 177 -9.91 -3.17 -25.19
N GLU A 178 -10.21 -4.34 -25.65
CA GLU A 178 -11.03 -5.30 -24.93
C GLU A 178 -10.20 -6.03 -23.90
N ALA A 179 -10.66 -6.05 -22.64
CA ALA A 179 -10.00 -6.70 -21.53
C ALA A 179 -10.94 -7.69 -20.83
N ILE A 180 -10.38 -8.80 -20.38
CA ILE A 180 -11.08 -9.88 -19.71
C ILE A 180 -10.40 -10.14 -18.37
N SER A 181 -11.18 -10.29 -17.31
CA SER A 181 -10.74 -10.74 -15.99
C SER A 181 -11.63 -11.91 -15.51
N ALA A 182 -11.46 -12.34 -14.26
CA ALA A 182 -12.16 -13.51 -13.74
C ALA A 182 -13.69 -13.45 -13.86
N ILE A 183 -14.30 -12.27 -13.66
CA ILE A 183 -15.77 -12.09 -13.63
C ILE A 183 -16.31 -10.97 -14.51
N TRP A 184 -15.47 -10.31 -15.31
CA TRP A 184 -15.90 -9.25 -16.21
C TRP A 184 -15.12 -9.27 -17.52
N GLN A 185 -15.79 -8.76 -18.57
CA GLN A 185 -15.23 -8.48 -19.89
C GLN A 185 -15.76 -7.12 -20.33
N GLN A 186 -14.86 -6.18 -20.65
CA GLN A 186 -15.21 -4.80 -20.97
C GLN A 186 -14.21 -4.21 -21.96
N THR A 187 -14.69 -3.26 -22.78
CA THR A 187 -13.80 -2.38 -23.54
C THR A 187 -13.32 -1.28 -22.59
N LEU A 188 -12.01 -1.12 -22.47
CA LEU A 188 -11.37 -0.17 -21.57
C LEU A 188 -10.65 0.90 -22.38
N THR A 189 -10.83 2.16 -22.01
CA THR A 189 -10.05 3.29 -22.54
C THR A 189 -8.68 3.31 -21.88
N ILE A 190 -7.64 3.40 -22.71
CA ILE A 190 -6.25 3.44 -22.24
C ILE A 190 -5.81 4.88 -22.07
N TRP A 191 -5.29 5.18 -20.87
CA TRP A 191 -4.75 6.48 -20.51
C TRP A 191 -3.30 6.37 -20.12
N GLN A 192 -2.47 7.28 -20.62
CA GLN A 192 -1.07 7.44 -20.24
C GLN A 192 -0.90 8.71 -19.43
N GLU A 193 -0.31 8.58 -18.25
CA GLU A 193 0.03 9.68 -17.36
C GLU A 193 1.55 9.84 -17.36
N ASN A 194 2.03 10.97 -17.90
CA ASN A 194 3.45 11.33 -17.89
C ASN A 194 3.67 12.31 -16.75
N ILE A 195 4.63 12.00 -15.88
CA ILE A 195 4.97 12.78 -14.69
C ILE A 195 6.43 13.22 -14.81
N PHE A 196 6.66 14.49 -15.09
CA PHE A 196 7.99 15.05 -15.14
C PHE A 196 8.38 15.64 -13.79
N PHE A 197 9.51 15.22 -13.24
CA PHE A 197 10.08 15.72 -11.99
C PHE A 197 11.24 16.67 -12.30
N PRO A 198 11.02 18.01 -12.30
CA PRO A 198 12.07 18.97 -12.66
C PRO A 198 13.30 18.89 -11.76
N GLN A 199 13.11 18.59 -10.46
CA GLN A 199 14.22 18.49 -9.50
C GLN A 199 15.17 17.32 -9.77
N LEU A 200 14.74 16.34 -10.55
CA LEU A 200 15.49 15.11 -10.85
C LEU A 200 15.78 14.92 -12.33
N ASP A 201 15.29 15.82 -13.18
CA ASP A 201 15.34 15.73 -14.64
C ASP A 201 14.90 14.33 -15.13
N THR A 202 13.76 13.86 -14.64
CA THR A 202 13.29 12.49 -14.88
C THR A 202 11.79 12.47 -15.12
N THR A 203 11.37 11.66 -16.10
CA THR A 203 9.96 11.39 -16.39
C THR A 203 9.59 9.97 -15.98
N VAL A 204 8.45 9.82 -15.34
CA VAL A 204 7.80 8.55 -15.01
C VAL A 204 6.53 8.43 -15.84
N GLN A 205 6.23 7.24 -16.34
CA GLN A 205 5.03 6.98 -17.13
C GLN A 205 4.17 5.93 -16.44
N ASN A 206 2.92 6.31 -16.14
CA ASN A 206 1.89 5.40 -15.64
C ASN A 206 0.86 5.14 -16.74
N GLN A 207 0.22 3.98 -16.68
CA GLN A 207 -0.81 3.58 -17.62
C GLN A 207 -2.05 3.07 -16.89
N TYR A 208 -3.22 3.45 -17.38
CA TYR A 208 -4.50 3.09 -16.79
C TYR A 208 -5.48 2.61 -17.84
N TRP A 209 -6.25 1.58 -17.53
CA TRP A 209 -7.35 1.06 -18.33
C TRP A 209 -8.65 1.36 -17.59
N VAL A 210 -9.44 2.22 -18.16
CA VAL A 210 -10.61 2.83 -17.52
C VAL A 210 -11.87 2.43 -18.24
N ASN A 211 -12.89 1.99 -17.52
CA ASN A 211 -14.20 1.65 -18.08
C ASN A 211 -15.06 2.91 -18.30
N ASP A 212 -16.22 2.72 -18.93
CA ASP A 212 -17.16 3.81 -19.27
C ASP A 212 -17.71 4.55 -18.05
N SER A 213 -17.72 3.91 -16.86
CA SER A 213 -18.11 4.56 -15.61
C SER A 213 -16.97 5.38 -14.96
N GLY A 214 -15.77 5.36 -15.55
CA GLY A 214 -14.62 6.08 -15.04
C GLY A 214 -13.82 5.30 -13.97
N GLN A 215 -14.11 4.02 -13.76
CA GLN A 215 -13.35 3.18 -12.85
C GLN A 215 -12.11 2.62 -13.54
N VAL A 216 -10.99 2.64 -12.85
CA VAL A 216 -9.76 1.98 -13.29
C VAL A 216 -9.88 0.49 -13.03
N MET A 217 -9.84 -0.30 -14.10
CA MET A 217 -9.94 -1.75 -14.06
C MET A 217 -8.56 -2.43 -14.07
N LYS A 218 -7.58 -1.79 -14.72
CA LYS A 218 -6.17 -2.20 -14.70
C LYS A 218 -5.27 -0.97 -14.65
N SER A 219 -4.09 -1.10 -14.08
CA SER A 219 -3.07 -0.05 -14.15
C SER A 219 -1.67 -0.59 -14.01
N ILE A 220 -0.72 0.16 -14.57
CA ILE A 220 0.72 0.02 -14.37
C ILE A 220 1.20 1.37 -13.84
N GLN A 221 1.71 1.41 -12.62
CA GLN A 221 2.09 2.63 -11.94
C GLN A 221 3.47 2.50 -11.29
N TYR A 222 4.27 3.53 -11.40
CA TYR A 222 5.52 3.68 -10.64
C TYR A 222 5.28 4.59 -9.44
N LEU A 223 5.74 4.17 -8.28
CA LEU A 223 5.54 4.91 -7.02
C LEU A 223 6.33 6.22 -6.95
N GLY A 224 7.30 6.38 -7.83
CA GLY A 224 8.14 7.57 -7.98
C GLY A 224 9.35 7.27 -8.88
N PRO A 225 10.24 8.26 -9.08
CA PRO A 225 11.44 8.10 -9.88
C PRO A 225 12.34 6.96 -9.38
N LYS A 226 12.64 6.00 -10.26
CA LYS A 226 13.45 4.80 -9.94
C LYS A 226 12.87 3.93 -8.81
N MET A 227 11.59 4.05 -8.55
CA MET A 227 10.89 3.25 -7.55
C MET A 227 10.19 2.03 -8.16
N THR A 228 9.58 1.27 -7.29
CA THR A 228 8.77 0.09 -7.56
C THR A 228 7.69 0.37 -8.59
N ARG A 229 7.57 -0.53 -9.55
CA ARG A 229 6.45 -0.64 -10.48
C ARG A 229 5.37 -1.51 -9.85
N ILE A 230 4.14 -1.04 -9.86
CA ILE A 230 2.98 -1.78 -9.40
C ILE A 230 2.01 -1.97 -10.56
N GLU A 231 1.60 -3.22 -10.78
CA GLU A 231 0.51 -3.57 -11.68
C GLU A 231 -0.72 -3.94 -10.86
N PHE A 232 -1.87 -3.41 -11.24
CA PHE A 232 -3.17 -3.74 -10.68
C PHE A 232 -4.09 -4.36 -11.74
N GLU A 233 -4.88 -5.33 -11.31
CA GLU A 233 -6.03 -5.85 -12.05
C GLU A 233 -7.19 -6.03 -11.08
N ILE A 234 -8.24 -5.23 -11.21
CA ILE A 234 -9.45 -5.36 -10.41
C ILE A 234 -10.16 -6.66 -10.78
N LEU A 235 -10.38 -7.52 -9.81
CA LEU A 235 -11.15 -8.76 -9.96
C LEU A 235 -12.64 -8.50 -9.71
N LYS A 236 -12.95 -7.98 -8.53
CA LYS A 236 -14.29 -7.57 -8.11
C LYS A 236 -14.28 -6.08 -7.80
N PRO A 237 -14.94 -5.24 -8.61
CA PRO A 237 -14.98 -3.80 -8.38
C PRO A 237 -15.64 -3.45 -7.05
N PHE A 238 -15.22 -2.35 -6.45
CA PHE A 238 -15.94 -1.72 -5.35
C PHE A 238 -17.23 -1.08 -5.90
N ALA A 239 -18.36 -1.44 -5.31
CA ALA A 239 -19.62 -0.78 -5.53
C ALA A 239 -19.99 -0.04 -4.23
N GLU A 240 -20.20 1.28 -4.33
CA GLU A 240 -20.81 2.00 -3.22
C GLU A 240 -22.17 1.39 -2.92
N ALA A 241 -22.46 1.14 -1.64
CA ALA A 241 -23.78 0.70 -1.25
C ALA A 241 -24.78 1.78 -1.70
N ALA A 242 -25.80 1.39 -2.45
CA ALA A 242 -26.90 2.29 -2.78
C ALA A 242 -27.49 2.82 -1.44
N GLN A 243 -27.38 4.13 -1.24
CA GLN A 243 -27.96 4.83 -0.09
C GLN A 243 -29.47 4.85 -0.20
#